data_81a07a43b5fd2c8baf7073fa5b4e9555
#
_entry.id   81a07a43b5fd2c8baf7073fa5b4e9555
#
_cell.length_a   1.000
_cell.length_b   1.000
_cell.length_c   1.000
_cell.angle_alpha   90.00
_cell.angle_beta   90.00
_cell.angle_gamma   90.00
#
_symmetry.space_group_name_H-M   'P 1'
#
loop_
_entity.id
_entity.type
_entity.pdbx_description
1 polymer ?
#
loop_
_entity_poly.entity_id
_entity_poly.type
_entity_poly.pdbx_seq_one_letter_code
_entity_poly.pdbx_strand_id
1 'polypeptide(L)'
;TNTAAVYKFINDQTLLYINEGYTETEIANMIQLPEELEKVWYTRQYYGTVSHNLKAVYEKYMGWYDGNPVHLAELTPSDYAQKLVEYFGDTDAVLEKAKEDFAKGEYQWVAQITNTLVFADPENTDARYLCADALEQLGYQAESGPLRSAYLCAAQELRNGTNTDDATRSSGNGDVFLHMTPDMILDYLGIFVDTTKIPDLAFTVNIILPEGNYVLRVKNGV
;
A
#
# COMPACT_ATOMS: atom_id res chain seq x y z
N THR A 1 -22.15 -13.56 18.60
CA THR A 1 -22.61 -13.26 17.23
C THR A 1 -21.59 -13.73 16.21
N ASN A 2 -22.01 -14.01 14.97
CA ASN A 2 -21.10 -14.47 13.91
C ASN A 2 -20.03 -13.41 13.59
N THR A 3 -20.37 -12.12 13.63
CA THR A 3 -19.39 -11.03 13.47
C THR A 3 -18.25 -11.12 14.48
N ALA A 4 -18.59 -11.30 15.78
CA ALA A 4 -17.57 -11.46 16.82
C ALA A 4 -16.74 -12.74 16.62
N ALA A 5 -17.37 -13.81 16.10
CA ALA A 5 -16.67 -15.07 15.79
C ALA A 5 -15.66 -14.88 14.65
N VAL A 6 -16.01 -14.14 13.58
CA VAL A 6 -15.09 -13.80 12.49
C VAL A 6 -13.88 -13.02 12.99
N TYR A 7 -14.09 -11.96 13.77
CA TYR A 7 -12.98 -11.18 14.34
C TYR A 7 -12.08 -12.02 15.23
N LYS A 8 -12.69 -12.84 16.11
CA LYS A 8 -11.94 -13.72 16.99
C LYS A 8 -11.16 -14.77 16.19
N PHE A 9 -11.78 -15.39 15.21
CA PHE A 9 -11.13 -16.36 14.33
C PHE A 9 -9.90 -15.76 13.66
N ILE A 10 -10.04 -14.59 13.01
CA ILE A 10 -8.93 -13.92 12.32
C ILE A 10 -7.80 -13.61 13.30
N ASN A 11 -8.10 -13.03 14.46
CA ASN A 11 -7.08 -12.73 15.47
C ASN A 11 -6.37 -14.00 15.97
N ASP A 12 -7.12 -15.00 16.40
CA ASP A 12 -6.57 -16.19 17.06
C ASP A 12 -5.76 -17.04 16.08
N GLN A 13 -6.25 -17.21 14.84
CA GLN A 13 -5.53 -17.97 13.82
C GLN A 13 -4.25 -17.26 13.38
N THR A 14 -4.28 -15.95 13.26
CA THR A 14 -3.06 -15.20 12.96
C THR A 14 -2.01 -15.42 14.06
N LEU A 15 -2.40 -15.29 15.32
CA LEU A 15 -1.48 -15.50 16.45
C LEU A 15 -0.95 -16.94 16.52
N LEU A 16 -1.79 -17.93 16.23
CA LEU A 16 -1.35 -19.32 16.15
C LEU A 16 -0.22 -19.51 15.16
N TYR A 17 -0.42 -19.05 13.92
CA TYR A 17 0.57 -19.23 12.86
C TYR A 17 1.79 -18.32 13.00
N ILE A 18 1.67 -17.13 13.61
CA ILE A 18 2.82 -16.34 14.04
C ILE A 18 3.71 -17.17 14.98
N ASN A 19 3.11 -17.83 15.98
CA ASN A 19 3.85 -18.66 16.93
C ASN A 19 4.47 -19.92 16.29
N GLU A 20 3.96 -20.35 15.16
CA GLU A 20 4.51 -21.44 14.35
C GLU A 20 5.59 -20.97 13.36
N GLY A 21 5.84 -19.64 13.28
CA GLY A 21 6.89 -19.05 12.46
C GLY A 21 6.51 -18.70 11.02
N TYR A 22 5.21 -18.67 10.71
CA TYR A 22 4.73 -18.27 9.38
C TYR A 22 4.76 -16.74 9.21
N THR A 23 5.05 -16.31 7.99
CA THR A 23 5.06 -14.90 7.58
C THR A 23 3.66 -14.39 7.27
N GLU A 24 3.52 -13.06 7.23
CA GLU A 24 2.27 -12.38 6.88
C GLU A 24 1.64 -12.89 5.58
N THR A 25 2.46 -13.03 4.55
CA THR A 25 1.98 -13.46 3.23
C THR A 25 1.54 -14.92 3.23
N GLU A 26 2.27 -15.79 3.93
CA GLU A 26 1.91 -17.20 4.07
C GLU A 26 0.59 -17.35 4.81
N ILE A 27 0.44 -16.70 5.96
CA ILE A 27 -0.79 -16.70 6.76
C ILE A 27 -1.99 -16.24 5.94
N ALA A 28 -1.85 -15.14 5.21
CA ALA A 28 -2.91 -14.55 4.39
C ALA A 28 -3.36 -15.44 3.22
N ASN A 29 -2.49 -16.32 2.72
CA ASN A 29 -2.80 -17.27 1.65
C ASN A 29 -3.30 -18.63 2.15
N MET A 30 -2.97 -19.01 3.39
CA MET A 30 -3.31 -20.31 3.96
C MET A 30 -4.68 -20.33 4.64
N ILE A 31 -5.06 -19.23 5.29
CA ILE A 31 -6.22 -19.19 6.16
C ILE A 31 -7.48 -18.77 5.42
N GLN A 32 -8.51 -19.57 5.54
CA GLN A 32 -9.87 -19.28 5.08
C GLN A 32 -10.85 -19.35 6.24
N LEU A 33 -11.97 -18.64 6.14
CA LEU A 33 -13.02 -18.74 7.14
C LEU A 33 -13.60 -20.18 7.16
N PRO A 34 -13.98 -20.69 8.34
CA PRO A 34 -14.79 -21.88 8.43
C PRO A 34 -16.08 -21.74 7.61
N GLU A 35 -16.51 -22.79 6.95
CA GLU A 35 -17.68 -22.80 6.07
C GLU A 35 -18.94 -22.20 6.73
N GLU A 36 -19.13 -22.46 8.02
CA GLU A 36 -20.26 -21.94 8.79
C GLU A 36 -20.25 -20.41 8.96
N LEU A 37 -19.07 -19.79 8.94
CA LEU A 37 -18.92 -18.33 8.98
C LEU A 37 -18.92 -17.73 7.57
N GLU A 38 -18.38 -18.43 6.60
CA GLU A 38 -18.32 -17.99 5.21
C GLU A 38 -19.73 -17.87 4.58
N LYS A 39 -20.64 -18.78 4.94
CA LYS A 39 -22.03 -18.75 4.46
C LYS A 39 -22.89 -17.61 5.00
N VAL A 40 -22.41 -16.92 6.03
CA VAL A 40 -23.19 -15.85 6.67
C VAL A 40 -23.14 -14.59 5.82
N TRP A 41 -24.25 -14.25 5.16
CA TRP A 41 -24.31 -13.19 4.17
C TRP A 41 -23.86 -11.80 4.66
N TYR A 42 -24.13 -11.44 5.94
CA TYR A 42 -23.77 -10.13 6.49
C TYR A 42 -22.32 -10.04 7.03
N THR A 43 -21.57 -11.13 6.98
CA THR A 43 -20.12 -11.18 7.33
C THR A 43 -19.24 -11.47 6.12
N ARG A 44 -19.79 -11.45 4.92
CA ARG A 44 -19.03 -11.59 3.68
C ARG A 44 -18.06 -10.43 3.46
N GLN A 45 -17.13 -10.62 2.55
CA GLN A 45 -15.98 -9.74 2.34
C GLN A 45 -16.30 -8.53 1.44
N TYR A 46 -17.39 -7.80 1.74
CA TYR A 46 -17.83 -6.66 0.91
C TYR A 46 -16.94 -5.42 1.03
N TYR A 47 -16.28 -5.25 2.17
CA TYR A 47 -15.39 -4.13 2.45
C TYR A 47 -13.97 -4.62 2.75
N GLY A 48 -13.69 -5.12 3.96
CA GLY A 48 -12.44 -5.81 4.28
C GLY A 48 -12.44 -7.23 3.74
N THR A 49 -11.26 -7.81 3.58
CA THR A 49 -11.10 -9.22 3.22
C THR A 49 -10.43 -9.98 4.36
N VAL A 50 -10.65 -11.30 4.41
CA VAL A 50 -10.00 -12.14 5.42
C VAL A 50 -8.48 -12.04 5.29
N SER A 51 -7.94 -12.17 4.08
CA SER A 51 -6.50 -12.12 3.83
C SER A 51 -5.86 -10.81 4.29
N HIS A 52 -6.47 -9.65 3.98
CA HIS A 52 -5.94 -8.36 4.41
C HIS A 52 -6.13 -8.12 5.92
N ASN A 53 -7.19 -8.64 6.52
CA ASN A 53 -7.38 -8.56 7.96
C ASN A 53 -6.36 -9.42 8.72
N LEU A 54 -5.99 -10.60 8.18
CA LEU A 54 -4.90 -11.43 8.72
C LEU A 54 -3.57 -10.67 8.68
N LYS A 55 -3.25 -9.99 7.57
CA LYS A 55 -2.09 -9.13 7.44
C LYS A 55 -2.10 -8.00 8.47
N ALA A 56 -3.24 -7.31 8.63
CA ALA A 56 -3.36 -6.24 9.61
C ALA A 56 -3.17 -6.71 11.07
N VAL A 57 -3.61 -7.92 11.40
CA VAL A 57 -3.35 -8.53 12.71
C VAL A 57 -1.87 -8.89 12.86
N TYR A 58 -1.24 -9.44 11.83
CA TYR A 58 0.20 -9.72 11.85
C TYR A 58 1.00 -8.43 12.10
N GLU A 59 0.74 -7.39 11.29
CA GLU A 59 1.38 -6.08 11.42
C GLU A 59 1.22 -5.48 12.83
N LYS A 60 0.05 -5.62 13.43
CA LYS A 60 -0.22 -5.15 14.80
C LYS A 60 0.71 -5.77 15.85
N TYR A 61 1.05 -7.06 15.71
CA TYR A 61 1.83 -7.79 16.71
C TYR A 61 3.31 -7.88 16.38
N MET A 62 3.65 -7.99 15.11
CA MET A 62 5.03 -8.21 14.63
C MET A 62 5.68 -6.96 14.04
N GLY A 63 4.86 -6.01 13.55
CA GLY A 63 5.34 -4.89 12.75
C GLY A 63 5.72 -5.32 11.33
N TRP A 64 6.39 -4.44 10.61
CA TRP A 64 6.72 -4.62 9.19
C TRP A 64 7.81 -5.68 8.92
N TYR A 65 8.63 -6.04 9.90
CA TYR A 65 9.74 -6.96 9.71
C TYR A 65 9.29 -8.42 9.79
N ASP A 66 9.43 -9.15 8.70
CA ASP A 66 9.00 -10.54 8.55
C ASP A 66 10.01 -11.58 9.05
N GLY A 67 11.13 -11.15 9.65
CA GLY A 67 12.19 -12.03 10.15
C GLY A 67 13.25 -12.40 9.13
N ASN A 68 13.12 -12.03 7.85
CA ASN A 68 14.14 -12.25 6.82
C ASN A 68 15.09 -11.04 6.73
N PRO A 69 16.39 -11.18 7.10
CA PRO A 69 17.33 -10.06 7.05
C PRO A 69 17.53 -9.45 5.65
N VAL A 70 17.19 -10.15 4.58
CA VAL A 70 17.23 -9.61 3.21
C VAL A 70 16.30 -8.41 3.05
N HIS A 71 15.18 -8.40 3.78
CA HIS A 71 14.18 -7.34 3.73
C HIS A 71 14.49 -6.13 4.64
N LEU A 72 15.61 -6.16 5.42
CA LEU A 72 15.97 -5.03 6.28
C LEU A 72 16.49 -3.80 5.51
N ALA A 73 17.10 -4.02 4.35
CA ALA A 73 17.67 -2.94 3.54
C ALA A 73 17.53 -3.26 2.05
N GLU A 74 16.29 -3.37 1.61
CA GLU A 74 15.95 -3.64 0.21
C GLU A 74 16.38 -2.50 -0.71
N LEU A 75 16.70 -2.83 -1.94
CA LEU A 75 16.82 -1.84 -3.01
C LEU A 75 15.49 -1.11 -3.21
N THR A 76 15.55 0.10 -3.74
CA THR A 76 14.30 0.76 -4.17
C THR A 76 13.57 -0.10 -5.20
N PRO A 77 12.24 -0.01 -5.32
CA PRO A 77 11.50 -0.80 -6.31
C PRO A 77 12.05 -0.68 -7.73
N SER A 78 12.47 0.54 -8.14
CA SER A 78 13.07 0.78 -9.46
C SER A 78 14.45 0.14 -9.61
N ASP A 79 15.32 0.29 -8.60
CA ASP A 79 16.66 -0.31 -8.65
C ASP A 79 16.59 -1.84 -8.64
N TYR A 80 15.69 -2.41 -7.83
CA TYR A 80 15.45 -3.85 -7.79
C TYR A 80 14.93 -4.37 -9.12
N ALA A 81 13.96 -3.68 -9.72
CA ALA A 81 13.40 -4.04 -11.02
C ALA A 81 14.44 -4.00 -12.14
N GLN A 82 15.28 -2.95 -12.18
CA GLN A 82 16.37 -2.86 -13.15
C GLN A 82 17.34 -4.02 -13.02
N LYS A 83 17.71 -4.40 -11.78
CA LYS A 83 18.56 -5.55 -11.53
C LYS A 83 17.92 -6.86 -12.00
N LEU A 84 16.65 -7.07 -11.73
CA LEU A 84 15.94 -8.26 -12.20
C LEU A 84 15.91 -8.35 -13.73
N VAL A 85 15.66 -7.23 -14.41
CA VAL A 85 15.65 -7.18 -15.88
C VAL A 85 17.04 -7.50 -16.45
N GLU A 86 18.15 -7.07 -15.82
CA GLU A 86 19.49 -7.50 -16.21
C GLU A 86 19.64 -9.04 -16.17
N TYR A 87 19.03 -9.70 -15.17
CA TYR A 87 19.05 -11.18 -15.05
C TYR A 87 18.12 -11.87 -16.03
N PHE A 88 17.00 -11.24 -16.40
CA PHE A 88 16.07 -11.81 -17.40
C PHE A 88 16.67 -11.82 -18.80
N GLY A 89 17.48 -10.84 -19.13
CA GLY A 89 18.17 -10.68 -20.42
C GLY A 89 17.24 -10.17 -21.53
N ASP A 90 16.22 -10.91 -21.87
CA ASP A 90 15.25 -10.57 -22.93
C ASP A 90 13.87 -10.26 -22.33
N THR A 91 13.52 -8.97 -22.26
CA THR A 91 12.26 -8.50 -21.73
C THR A 91 11.06 -8.82 -22.62
N ASP A 92 11.26 -8.92 -23.94
CA ASP A 92 10.19 -9.28 -24.88
C ASP A 92 9.79 -10.74 -24.69
N ALA A 93 10.76 -11.62 -24.47
CA ALA A 93 10.48 -13.03 -24.14
C ALA A 93 9.71 -13.15 -22.80
N VAL A 94 10.02 -12.32 -21.82
CA VAL A 94 9.27 -12.27 -20.54
C VAL A 94 7.83 -11.82 -20.78
N LEU A 95 7.62 -10.80 -21.62
CA LEU A 95 6.26 -10.32 -21.96
C LEU A 95 5.44 -11.37 -22.70
N GLU A 96 6.02 -12.05 -23.68
CA GLU A 96 5.32 -13.13 -24.41
C GLU A 96 4.92 -14.26 -23.44
N LYS A 97 5.81 -14.64 -22.53
CA LYS A 97 5.47 -15.64 -21.53
C LYS A 97 4.38 -15.14 -20.57
N ALA A 98 4.40 -13.89 -20.15
CA ALA A 98 3.37 -13.30 -19.32
C ALA A 98 1.99 -13.28 -20.02
N LYS A 99 1.95 -13.07 -21.35
CA LYS A 99 0.71 -13.21 -22.16
C LYS A 99 0.17 -14.63 -22.16
N GLU A 100 1.05 -15.64 -22.24
CA GLU A 100 0.65 -17.04 -22.11
C GLU A 100 0.06 -17.34 -20.72
N ASP A 101 0.66 -16.80 -19.66
CA ASP A 101 0.20 -16.98 -18.27
C ASP A 101 -1.11 -16.22 -18.03
N PHE A 102 -1.29 -15.04 -18.65
CA PHE A 102 -2.57 -14.34 -18.67
C PHE A 102 -3.69 -15.16 -19.27
N ALA A 103 -3.42 -15.82 -20.42
CA ALA A 103 -4.39 -16.70 -21.07
C ALA A 103 -4.79 -17.93 -20.22
N LYS A 104 -3.93 -18.33 -19.27
CA LYS A 104 -4.22 -19.39 -18.28
C LYS A 104 -5.01 -18.88 -17.05
N GLY A 105 -5.19 -17.56 -16.92
CA GLY A 105 -5.86 -16.94 -15.79
C GLY A 105 -4.95 -16.66 -14.58
N GLU A 106 -3.63 -16.73 -14.73
CA GLU A 106 -2.66 -16.47 -13.67
C GLU A 106 -2.46 -14.96 -13.42
N TYR A 107 -3.55 -14.22 -13.30
CA TYR A 107 -3.56 -12.75 -13.30
C TYR A 107 -2.71 -12.13 -12.20
N GLN A 108 -2.67 -12.71 -10.99
CA GLN A 108 -1.82 -12.20 -9.91
C GLN A 108 -0.34 -12.30 -10.24
N TRP A 109 0.08 -13.43 -10.83
CA TRP A 109 1.46 -13.61 -11.28
C TRP A 109 1.80 -12.65 -12.41
N VAL A 110 0.91 -12.54 -13.40
CA VAL A 110 1.10 -11.60 -14.53
C VAL A 110 1.22 -10.16 -14.02
N ALA A 111 0.38 -9.73 -13.08
CA ALA A 111 0.49 -8.40 -12.48
C ALA A 111 1.86 -8.21 -11.80
N GLN A 112 2.37 -9.19 -11.07
CA GLN A 112 3.66 -9.09 -10.38
C GLN A 112 4.84 -8.99 -11.36
N ILE A 113 4.90 -9.85 -12.37
CA ILE A 113 6.02 -9.87 -13.30
C ILE A 113 6.03 -8.64 -14.22
N THR A 114 4.87 -8.24 -14.73
CA THR A 114 4.76 -7.04 -15.58
C THR A 114 4.98 -5.76 -14.79
N ASN A 115 4.56 -5.69 -13.52
CA ASN A 115 4.89 -4.58 -12.63
C ASN A 115 6.40 -4.40 -12.47
N THR A 116 7.18 -5.49 -12.43
CA THR A 116 8.64 -5.41 -12.44
C THR A 116 9.16 -4.75 -13.72
N LEU A 117 8.62 -5.10 -14.88
CA LEU A 117 9.01 -4.48 -16.15
C LEU A 117 8.63 -3.00 -16.19
N VAL A 118 7.47 -2.62 -15.65
CA VAL A 118 7.03 -1.21 -15.56
C VAL A 118 7.93 -0.38 -14.64
N PHE A 119 8.36 -0.94 -13.50
CA PHE A 119 9.30 -0.25 -12.62
C PHE A 119 10.71 -0.13 -13.21
N ALA A 120 11.13 -1.07 -14.04
CA ALA A 120 12.40 -1.01 -14.75
C ALA A 120 12.38 0.01 -15.90
N ASP A 121 11.26 0.06 -16.65
CA ASP A 121 11.03 0.98 -17.76
C ASP A 121 9.56 1.44 -17.79
N PRO A 122 9.25 2.60 -17.18
CA PRO A 122 7.88 3.14 -17.17
C PRO A 122 7.31 3.48 -18.55
N GLU A 123 8.16 3.62 -19.58
CA GLU A 123 7.74 3.90 -20.95
C GLU A 123 7.37 2.65 -21.74
N ASN A 124 7.62 1.45 -21.18
CA ASN A 124 7.24 0.19 -21.79
C ASN A 124 5.71 0.03 -21.80
N THR A 125 5.09 0.49 -22.87
CA THR A 125 3.63 0.50 -23.03
C THR A 125 3.03 -0.91 -23.00
N ASP A 126 3.71 -1.90 -23.57
CA ASP A 126 3.20 -3.29 -23.60
C ASP A 126 3.18 -3.91 -22.22
N ALA A 127 4.22 -3.68 -21.41
CA ALA A 127 4.25 -4.11 -20.02
C ALA A 127 3.15 -3.41 -19.19
N ARG A 128 2.98 -2.09 -19.39
CA ARG A 128 1.93 -1.31 -18.70
C ARG A 128 0.53 -1.81 -19.00
N TYR A 129 0.24 -2.08 -20.26
CA TYR A 129 -1.10 -2.53 -20.66
C TYR A 129 -1.38 -3.96 -20.22
N LEU A 130 -0.42 -4.87 -20.33
CA LEU A 130 -0.61 -6.23 -19.82
C LEU A 130 -0.76 -6.25 -18.28
N CYS A 131 -0.01 -5.42 -17.56
CA CYS A 131 -0.20 -5.23 -16.12
C CYS A 131 -1.60 -4.70 -15.81
N ALA A 132 -2.06 -3.69 -16.55
CA ALA A 132 -3.40 -3.13 -16.41
C ALA A 132 -4.50 -4.17 -16.66
N ASP A 133 -4.34 -4.98 -17.71
CA ASP A 133 -5.31 -6.03 -18.05
C ASP A 133 -5.37 -7.10 -16.93
N ALA A 134 -4.23 -7.48 -16.35
CA ALA A 134 -4.18 -8.41 -15.24
C ALA A 134 -4.85 -7.85 -13.97
N LEU A 135 -4.57 -6.59 -13.63
CA LEU A 135 -5.20 -5.91 -12.49
C LEU A 135 -6.71 -5.74 -12.71
N GLU A 136 -7.14 -5.46 -13.93
CA GLU A 136 -8.56 -5.36 -14.26
C GLU A 136 -9.30 -6.69 -14.05
N GLN A 137 -8.69 -7.82 -14.46
CA GLN A 137 -9.25 -9.15 -14.18
C GLN A 137 -9.33 -9.45 -12.68
N LEU A 138 -8.29 -9.11 -11.90
CA LEU A 138 -8.32 -9.22 -10.44
C LEU A 138 -9.42 -8.35 -9.83
N GLY A 139 -9.60 -7.13 -10.35
CA GLY A 139 -10.67 -6.24 -9.94
C GLY A 139 -12.06 -6.81 -10.19
N TYR A 140 -12.31 -7.41 -11.36
CA TYR A 140 -13.60 -8.03 -11.67
C TYR A 140 -13.91 -9.24 -10.78
N GLN A 141 -12.90 -9.94 -10.30
CA GLN A 141 -13.04 -11.09 -9.42
C GLN A 141 -13.17 -10.71 -7.93
N ALA A 142 -12.81 -9.48 -7.56
CA ALA A 142 -12.84 -9.04 -6.18
C ALA A 142 -14.28 -8.77 -5.70
N GLU A 143 -14.70 -9.42 -4.61
CA GLU A 143 -15.97 -9.15 -3.93
C GLU A 143 -15.90 -7.82 -3.14
N SER A 144 -14.77 -7.57 -2.48
CA SER A 144 -14.52 -6.36 -1.71
C SER A 144 -14.52 -5.12 -2.61
N GLY A 145 -15.38 -4.14 -2.29
CA GLY A 145 -15.46 -2.88 -3.02
C GLY A 145 -14.14 -2.09 -3.00
N PRO A 146 -13.48 -1.89 -1.84
CA PRO A 146 -12.18 -1.24 -1.77
C PRO A 146 -11.08 -1.96 -2.56
N LEU A 147 -11.00 -3.29 -2.46
CA LEU A 147 -10.01 -4.09 -3.21
C LEU A 147 -10.25 -3.99 -4.71
N ARG A 148 -11.52 -4.12 -5.14
CA ARG A 148 -11.92 -3.92 -6.54
C ARG A 148 -11.50 -2.55 -7.05
N SER A 149 -11.80 -1.50 -6.27
CA SER A 149 -11.44 -0.12 -6.63
C SER A 149 -9.94 0.06 -6.74
N ALA A 150 -9.15 -0.51 -5.82
CA ALA A 150 -7.70 -0.44 -5.88
C ALA A 150 -7.15 -1.03 -7.20
N TYR A 151 -7.60 -2.22 -7.58
CA TYR A 151 -7.18 -2.85 -8.83
C TYR A 151 -7.62 -2.07 -10.07
N LEU A 152 -8.88 -1.65 -10.13
CA LEU A 152 -9.41 -0.94 -11.32
C LEU A 152 -8.83 0.46 -11.48
N CYS A 153 -8.60 1.20 -10.38
CA CYS A 153 -7.91 2.49 -10.42
C CYS A 153 -6.47 2.32 -10.90
N ALA A 154 -5.73 1.35 -10.37
CA ALA A 154 -4.36 1.09 -10.81
C ALA A 154 -4.30 0.70 -12.30
N ALA A 155 -5.23 -0.12 -12.79
CA ALA A 155 -5.33 -0.45 -14.21
C ALA A 155 -5.56 0.79 -15.07
N GLN A 156 -6.42 1.71 -14.62
CA GLN A 156 -6.68 2.96 -15.31
C GLN A 156 -5.46 3.89 -15.30
N GLU A 157 -4.77 4.01 -14.18
CA GLU A 157 -3.56 4.83 -14.06
C GLU A 157 -2.42 4.30 -14.94
N LEU A 158 -2.25 2.99 -15.04
CA LEU A 158 -1.27 2.39 -15.95
C LEU A 158 -1.55 2.73 -17.42
N ARG A 159 -2.81 2.83 -17.82
CA ARG A 159 -3.20 3.17 -19.21
C ARG A 159 -3.15 4.66 -19.48
N ASN A 160 -3.58 5.50 -18.55
CA ASN A 160 -3.87 6.91 -18.78
C ASN A 160 -2.92 7.88 -18.03
N GLY A 161 -2.06 7.36 -17.15
CA GLY A 161 -1.26 8.16 -16.23
C GLY A 161 -2.02 8.58 -14.98
N THR A 162 -1.30 9.15 -14.01
CA THR A 162 -1.84 9.63 -12.74
C THR A 162 -2.16 11.12 -12.80
N ASN A 163 -3.31 11.52 -12.25
CA ASN A 163 -3.63 12.93 -12.05
C ASN A 163 -3.10 13.40 -10.68
N THR A 164 -1.88 13.94 -10.66
CA THR A 164 -1.24 14.39 -9.42
C THR A 164 -1.87 15.68 -8.85
N ASP A 165 -2.58 16.46 -9.66
CA ASP A 165 -3.19 17.72 -9.21
C ASP A 165 -4.34 17.48 -8.22
N ASP A 166 -5.07 16.39 -8.36
CA ASP A 166 -6.16 16.04 -7.44
C ASP A 166 -5.68 15.43 -6.13
N ALA A 167 -4.55 14.72 -6.12
CA ALA A 167 -3.98 14.10 -4.93
C ALA A 167 -3.54 15.13 -3.87
N THR A 168 -3.07 16.29 -4.29
CA THR A 168 -2.61 17.37 -3.40
C THR A 168 -3.76 18.18 -2.80
N ARG A 169 -4.96 18.14 -3.39
CA ARG A 169 -6.11 18.92 -2.93
C ARG A 169 -6.89 18.26 -1.79
N SER A 170 -6.79 16.96 -1.62
CA SER A 170 -7.62 16.21 -0.66
C SER A 170 -7.12 16.28 0.79
N SER A 171 -5.82 16.53 1.02
CA SER A 171 -5.22 16.55 2.36
C SER A 171 -5.27 17.92 3.05
N GLY A 172 -5.59 18.99 2.35
CA GLY A 172 -5.64 20.36 2.84
C GLY A 172 -7.04 20.97 2.77
N ASN A 173 -8.07 20.27 3.25
CA ASN A 173 -9.42 20.85 3.29
C ASN A 173 -9.48 22.01 4.27
N GLY A 174 -9.97 23.17 3.82
CA GLY A 174 -10.12 24.38 4.62
C GLY A 174 -10.89 24.16 5.93
N ASP A 175 -11.88 23.27 5.92
CA ASP A 175 -12.65 22.94 7.11
C ASP A 175 -11.81 22.24 8.19
N VAL A 176 -10.80 21.46 7.83
CA VAL A 176 -9.89 20.85 8.80
C VAL A 176 -9.05 21.93 9.48
N PHE A 177 -8.50 22.87 8.72
CA PHE A 177 -7.70 23.97 9.27
C PHE A 177 -8.50 24.88 10.20
N LEU A 178 -9.77 25.15 9.89
CA LEU A 178 -10.65 25.99 10.72
C LEU A 178 -10.93 25.38 12.11
N HIS A 179 -10.75 24.08 12.27
CA HIS A 179 -10.99 23.37 13.53
C HIS A 179 -9.69 22.95 14.25
N MET A 180 -8.52 23.27 13.69
CA MET A 180 -7.24 23.04 14.34
C MET A 180 -6.97 24.12 15.39
N THR A 181 -6.40 23.70 16.52
CA THR A 181 -5.81 24.64 17.47
C THR A 181 -4.52 25.24 16.91
N PRO A 182 -4.07 26.41 17.39
CA PRO A 182 -2.79 27.00 16.95
C PRO A 182 -1.60 26.03 17.10
N ASP A 183 -1.53 25.26 18.17
CA ASP A 183 -0.50 24.22 18.36
C ASP A 183 -0.53 23.19 17.22
N MET A 184 -1.72 22.67 16.89
CA MET A 184 -1.88 21.69 15.81
C MET A 184 -1.46 22.27 14.45
N ILE A 185 -1.74 23.54 14.19
CA ILE A 185 -1.33 24.21 12.95
C ILE A 185 0.19 24.34 12.90
N LEU A 186 0.82 24.74 14.00
CA LEU A 186 2.27 24.92 14.08
C LEU A 186 3.00 23.57 13.91
N ASP A 187 2.53 22.52 14.56
CA ASP A 187 3.05 21.17 14.38
C ASP A 187 2.86 20.67 12.92
N TYR A 188 1.70 20.98 12.34
CA TYR A 188 1.40 20.60 10.96
C TYR A 188 2.33 21.27 9.95
N LEU A 189 2.77 22.53 10.20
CA LEU A 189 3.74 23.23 9.34
C LEU A 189 5.07 22.47 9.23
N GLY A 190 5.48 21.76 10.28
CA GLY A 190 6.70 20.94 10.28
C GLY A 190 6.71 19.87 9.17
N ILE A 191 5.53 19.36 8.78
CA ILE A 191 5.37 18.35 7.74
C ILE A 191 5.74 18.88 6.33
N PHE A 192 5.62 20.17 6.11
CA PHE A 192 5.90 20.81 4.82
C PHE A 192 7.34 21.30 4.66
N VAL A 193 8.13 21.22 5.73
CA VAL A 193 9.51 21.72 5.71
C VAL A 193 10.44 20.62 5.25
N ASP A 194 11.02 20.82 4.06
CA ASP A 194 12.13 19.96 3.58
C ASP A 194 13.44 20.37 4.27
N THR A 195 13.70 19.74 5.39
CA THR A 195 14.87 20.06 6.23
C THR A 195 16.20 19.75 5.55
N THR A 196 16.21 18.92 4.50
CA THR A 196 17.41 18.63 3.72
C THR A 196 17.89 19.83 2.92
N LYS A 197 16.96 20.73 2.56
CA LYS A 197 17.26 21.98 1.82
C LYS A 197 17.69 23.14 2.71
N ILE A 198 17.47 23.03 4.02
CA ILE A 198 17.73 24.09 5.00
C ILE A 198 18.47 23.55 6.25
N PRO A 199 19.51 22.73 6.12
CA PRO A 199 20.12 22.05 7.27
C PRO A 199 20.68 22.98 8.34
N ASP A 200 21.14 24.18 7.93
CA ASP A 200 21.78 25.17 8.82
C ASP A 200 20.83 26.28 9.29
N LEU A 201 19.55 26.20 8.88
CA LEU A 201 18.58 27.22 9.25
C LEU A 201 18.25 27.15 10.76
N ALA A 202 18.42 28.26 11.43
CA ALA A 202 18.05 28.39 12.84
C ALA A 202 17.40 29.73 13.10
N PHE A 203 16.16 29.73 13.56
CA PHE A 203 15.43 30.93 13.99
C PHE A 203 14.38 30.61 15.06
N THR A 204 13.90 31.68 15.69
CA THR A 204 12.79 31.60 16.63
C THR A 204 11.81 32.71 16.31
N VAL A 205 10.54 32.36 16.20
CA VAL A 205 9.43 33.32 16.01
C VAL A 205 8.47 33.22 17.18
N ASN A 206 8.18 34.37 17.77
CA ASN A 206 7.12 34.48 18.78
C ASN A 206 5.82 34.86 18.07
N ILE A 207 4.78 34.05 18.27
CA ILE A 207 3.46 34.21 17.65
C ILE A 207 2.50 34.57 18.78
N ILE A 208 1.89 35.74 18.67
CA ILE A 208 0.95 36.26 19.66
C ILE A 208 -0.44 36.23 19.04
N LEU A 209 -1.31 35.38 19.56
CA LEU A 209 -2.70 35.23 19.15
C LEU A 209 -3.64 35.58 20.29
N PRO A 210 -4.91 35.88 20.02
CA PRO A 210 -5.90 36.11 21.09
C PRO A 210 -6.02 34.95 22.09
N GLU A 211 -5.82 33.72 21.60
CA GLU A 211 -5.94 32.47 22.34
C GLU A 211 -4.70 32.16 23.20
N GLY A 212 -3.53 32.79 22.89
CA GLY A 212 -2.29 32.55 23.63
C GLY A 212 -1.04 32.94 22.90
N ASN A 213 0.10 32.80 23.59
CA ASN A 213 1.42 33.04 23.03
C ASN A 213 2.11 31.73 22.69
N TYR A 214 2.64 31.65 21.49
CA TYR A 214 3.30 30.45 20.95
C TYR A 214 4.72 30.80 20.50
N VAL A 215 5.60 29.81 20.50
CA VAL A 215 6.97 29.96 20.03
C VAL A 215 7.24 28.89 18.97
N LEU A 216 7.48 29.32 17.75
CA LEU A 216 8.01 28.45 16.70
C LEU A 216 9.53 28.56 16.70
N ARG A 217 10.21 27.44 16.90
CA ARG A 217 11.67 27.37 16.84
C ARG A 217 12.08 26.36 15.78
N VAL A 218 12.92 26.79 14.87
CA VAL A 218 13.56 25.92 13.89
C VAL A 218 15.05 25.83 14.23
N LYS A 219 15.56 24.61 14.39
CA LYS A 219 16.99 24.36 14.66
C LYS A 219 17.32 22.89 14.34
N ASN A 220 18.48 22.64 13.78
CA ASN A 220 18.97 21.28 13.45
C ASN A 220 18.04 20.52 12.51
N GLY A 221 17.36 21.20 11.61
CA GLY A 221 16.45 20.59 10.66
C GLY A 221 15.06 20.20 11.22
N VAL A 222 14.70 20.65 12.41
CA VAL A 222 13.38 20.44 13.03
C VAL A 222 12.84 21.72 13.59
#